data_3753da54bc99795be7d8fa9f66629386
#
_entry.id   3753da54bc99795be7d8fa9f66629386
#
_cell.length_a   1.000
_cell.length_b   1.000
_cell.length_c   1.000
_cell.angle_alpha   90.00
_cell.angle_beta   90.00
_cell.angle_gamma   90.00
#
_symmetry.space_group_name_H-M   'P 1'
#
loop_
_entity.id
_entity.type
_entity.pdbx_description
1 polymer ?
#
loop_
_entity_poly.entity_id
_entity_poly.type
_entity_poly.pdbx_seq_one_letter_code
_entity_poly.pdbx_strand_id
1 'polypeptide(L)'
;MKLVCYRHGGATHYGAVKDNGKVVDLGTRLGSLYPDIVAFIAGDGQAIARQVVATEPGDFDYDALDLLPVVPNPGKILCVGLNYHDHVDEANRAIGNRKVPDRPMIFGRWPESLAAHRKPITRPRISHMFDWEAEMLVVIGRETGRYVKAEDSLQYVFGYSCFNESCMRDYQRHSSQITPGKNFENTGSSGPWLVTADEIPDPMNLDIKMRLNGEVMQHANTSQMIFSVQKIIEYVTEWTPLKPGDLIVSGTMGGVGFARTPPIFMKPGDIAEVEIEKIGVLRNTIEDEDPNLGPR
;
A
#
# COMPACT_ATOMS: atom_id res chain seq x y z
N MET A 1 9.60 -3.93 13.79
CA MET A 1 8.69 -5.09 14.00
C MET A 1 7.81 -5.25 12.77
N LYS A 2 7.55 -6.49 12.32
CA LYS A 2 6.70 -6.81 11.18
C LYS A 2 5.31 -7.21 11.68
N LEU A 3 4.26 -6.48 11.30
CA LEU A 3 2.87 -6.71 11.72
C LEU A 3 2.01 -7.19 10.54
N VAL A 4 1.07 -8.09 10.82
CA VAL A 4 0.13 -8.65 9.85
C VAL A 4 -1.29 -8.65 10.40
N CYS A 5 -2.28 -8.49 9.50
CA CYS A 5 -3.67 -8.76 9.76
C CYS A 5 -4.10 -10.01 9.01
N TYR A 6 -4.96 -10.83 9.62
CA TYR A 6 -5.39 -12.11 9.05
C TYR A 6 -6.76 -12.54 9.60
N ARG A 7 -7.42 -13.48 8.91
CA ARG A 7 -8.62 -14.15 9.41
C ARG A 7 -8.24 -15.44 10.14
N HIS A 8 -8.84 -15.62 11.28
CA HIS A 8 -8.77 -16.87 12.03
C HIS A 8 -10.06 -17.09 12.81
N GLY A 9 -10.62 -18.32 12.79
CA GLY A 9 -11.87 -18.64 13.49
C GLY A 9 -13.07 -17.75 13.12
N GLY A 10 -13.11 -17.17 11.92
CA GLY A 10 -14.17 -16.26 11.47
C GLY A 10 -14.01 -14.80 11.91
N ALA A 11 -12.99 -14.47 12.70
CA ALA A 11 -12.69 -13.12 13.17
C ALA A 11 -11.43 -12.54 12.51
N THR A 12 -11.30 -11.20 12.54
CA THR A 12 -10.09 -10.50 12.15
C THR A 12 -9.14 -10.45 13.34
N HIS A 13 -7.90 -10.86 13.11
CA HIS A 13 -6.80 -10.83 14.06
C HIS A 13 -5.64 -9.97 13.55
N TYR A 14 -4.75 -9.60 14.46
CA TYR A 14 -3.46 -9.01 14.10
C TYR A 14 -2.34 -9.65 14.92
N GLY A 15 -1.15 -9.71 14.35
CA GLY A 15 -0.01 -10.37 14.99
C GLY A 15 1.32 -9.86 14.50
N ALA A 16 2.39 -10.29 15.16
CA ALA A 16 3.76 -9.96 14.82
C ALA A 16 4.50 -11.17 14.22
N VAL A 17 5.15 -10.97 13.08
CA VAL A 17 5.96 -11.97 12.40
C VAL A 17 7.36 -12.00 13.01
N LYS A 18 7.80 -13.17 13.43
CA LYS A 18 9.16 -13.45 13.94
C LYS A 18 10.09 -13.83 12.77
N ASP A 19 11.39 -13.72 12.97
CA ASP A 19 12.39 -14.08 11.95
C ASP A 19 12.37 -15.55 11.53
N ASN A 20 11.84 -16.42 12.38
CA ASN A 20 11.67 -17.84 12.07
C ASN A 20 10.37 -18.17 11.29
N GLY A 21 9.65 -17.16 10.80
CA GLY A 21 8.41 -17.34 10.05
C GLY A 21 7.18 -17.66 10.91
N LYS A 22 7.30 -17.66 12.23
CA LYS A 22 6.14 -17.79 13.12
C LYS A 22 5.47 -16.45 13.37
N VAL A 23 4.19 -16.46 13.65
CA VAL A 23 3.39 -15.29 14.00
C VAL A 23 2.88 -15.42 15.43
N VAL A 24 3.14 -14.40 16.24
CA VAL A 24 2.55 -14.25 17.56
C VAL A 24 1.23 -13.50 17.43
N ASP A 25 0.12 -14.11 17.83
CA ASP A 25 -1.21 -13.49 17.83
C ASP A 25 -1.30 -12.42 18.93
N LEU A 26 -1.13 -11.18 18.54
CA LEU A 26 -1.26 -10.03 19.45
C LEU A 26 -2.73 -9.71 19.74
N GLY A 27 -3.63 -9.96 18.79
CA GLY A 27 -5.06 -9.73 18.98
C GLY A 27 -5.62 -10.56 20.13
N THR A 28 -5.23 -11.82 20.26
CA THR A 28 -5.63 -12.67 21.39
C THR A 28 -5.04 -12.20 22.73
N ARG A 29 -3.80 -11.71 22.73
CA ARG A 29 -3.08 -11.35 23.97
C ARG A 29 -3.35 -9.93 24.43
N LEU A 30 -3.55 -9.01 23.50
CA LEU A 30 -3.68 -7.58 23.76
C LEU A 30 -5.06 -7.01 23.38
N GLY A 31 -5.99 -7.86 22.91
CA GLY A 31 -7.30 -7.43 22.40
C GLY A 31 -8.18 -6.74 23.43
N SER A 32 -7.97 -6.99 24.74
CA SER A 32 -8.64 -6.23 25.79
C SER A 32 -8.20 -4.76 25.87
N LEU A 33 -6.98 -4.46 25.44
CA LEU A 33 -6.42 -3.10 25.37
C LEU A 33 -6.57 -2.51 23.96
N TYR A 34 -6.33 -3.34 22.94
CA TYR A 34 -6.31 -2.97 21.54
C TYR A 34 -7.12 -3.97 20.72
N PRO A 35 -8.44 -3.73 20.52
CA PRO A 35 -9.33 -4.69 19.88
C PRO A 35 -9.03 -4.98 18.41
N ASP A 36 -8.33 -4.08 17.74
CA ASP A 36 -7.90 -4.22 16.35
C ASP A 36 -6.56 -3.51 16.09
N ILE A 37 -6.06 -3.64 14.87
CA ILE A 37 -4.76 -3.05 14.47
C ILE A 37 -4.78 -1.52 14.56
N VAL A 38 -5.91 -0.85 14.29
CA VAL A 38 -6.00 0.61 14.36
C VAL A 38 -5.93 1.08 15.81
N ALA A 39 -6.64 0.41 16.72
CA ALA A 39 -6.55 0.65 18.15
C ALA A 39 -5.14 0.38 18.70
N PHE A 40 -4.47 -0.68 18.21
CA PHE A 40 -3.09 -0.99 18.54
C PHE A 40 -2.12 0.13 18.08
N ILE A 41 -2.29 0.62 16.87
CA ILE A 41 -1.52 1.73 16.32
C ILE A 41 -1.76 3.01 17.15
N ALA A 42 -3.01 3.35 17.41
CA ALA A 42 -3.41 4.56 18.13
C ALA A 42 -2.93 4.58 19.60
N GLY A 43 -2.90 3.42 20.22
CA GLY A 43 -2.54 3.24 21.63
C GLY A 43 -1.05 3.03 21.89
N ASP A 44 -0.19 3.21 20.87
CA ASP A 44 1.27 3.00 20.97
C ASP A 44 1.64 1.60 21.53
N GLY A 45 0.93 0.56 21.05
CA GLY A 45 1.04 -0.81 21.56
C GLY A 45 2.37 -1.50 21.28
N GLN A 46 3.31 -0.84 20.60
CA GLN A 46 4.58 -1.47 20.16
C GLN A 46 5.45 -1.94 21.31
N ALA A 47 5.57 -1.16 22.40
CA ALA A 47 6.44 -1.49 23.51
C ALA A 47 6.01 -2.79 24.21
N ILE A 48 4.71 -2.93 24.50
CA ILE A 48 4.16 -4.15 25.11
C ILE A 48 4.21 -5.32 24.11
N ALA A 49 3.92 -5.08 22.83
CA ALA A 49 4.00 -6.13 21.81
C ALA A 49 5.41 -6.72 21.67
N ARG A 50 6.47 -5.89 21.75
CA ARG A 50 7.86 -6.37 21.72
C ARG A 50 8.18 -7.31 22.89
N GLN A 51 7.67 -7.01 24.08
CA GLN A 51 7.85 -7.88 25.25
C GLN A 51 7.13 -9.24 25.04
N VAL A 52 5.89 -9.19 24.55
CA VAL A 52 5.12 -10.40 24.22
C VAL A 52 5.84 -11.24 23.17
N VAL A 53 6.25 -10.64 22.04
CA VAL A 53 6.93 -11.34 20.94
C VAL A 53 8.27 -11.95 21.37
N ALA A 54 8.99 -11.31 22.30
CA ALA A 54 10.25 -11.83 22.80
C ALA A 54 10.10 -13.13 23.59
N THR A 55 8.99 -13.30 24.33
CA THR A 55 8.75 -14.45 25.22
C THR A 55 7.94 -15.56 24.56
N GLU A 56 7.09 -15.24 23.59
CA GLU A 56 6.17 -16.19 22.96
C GLU A 56 6.82 -16.96 21.81
N PRO A 57 6.58 -18.28 21.69
CA PRO A 57 7.15 -19.09 20.61
C PRO A 57 6.56 -18.78 19.24
N GLY A 58 5.34 -18.29 19.18
CA GLY A 58 4.52 -18.08 17.99
C GLY A 58 3.36 -19.09 17.93
N ASP A 59 2.23 -18.63 17.44
CA ASP A 59 0.98 -19.40 17.41
C ASP A 59 0.74 -20.05 16.05
N PHE A 60 1.15 -19.37 14.97
CA PHE A 60 0.88 -19.77 13.60
C PHE A 60 2.13 -19.73 12.73
N ASP A 61 2.11 -20.47 11.63
CA ASP A 61 3.04 -20.27 10.51
C ASP A 61 2.53 -19.12 9.63
N TYR A 62 3.39 -18.17 9.33
CA TYR A 62 3.04 -17.04 8.48
C TYR A 62 2.46 -17.49 7.13
N ASP A 63 3.05 -18.56 6.54
CA ASP A 63 2.62 -19.05 5.23
C ASP A 63 1.23 -19.70 5.23
N ALA A 64 0.75 -20.14 6.39
CA ALA A 64 -0.56 -20.75 6.56
C ALA A 64 -1.68 -19.71 6.82
N LEU A 65 -1.34 -18.43 7.01
CA LEU A 65 -2.34 -17.42 7.36
C LEU A 65 -3.20 -16.98 6.17
N ASP A 66 -4.47 -16.78 6.43
CA ASP A 66 -5.42 -16.10 5.56
C ASP A 66 -5.27 -14.57 5.71
N LEU A 67 -4.29 -14.01 5.01
CA LEU A 67 -3.88 -12.61 5.17
C LEU A 67 -4.96 -11.62 4.71
N LEU A 68 -5.02 -10.50 5.38
CA LEU A 68 -5.80 -9.30 5.06
C LEU A 68 -4.86 -8.15 4.66
N PRO A 69 -5.37 -7.05 4.07
CA PRO A 69 -4.58 -5.82 3.91
C PRO A 69 -3.93 -5.41 5.23
N VAL A 70 -2.76 -4.76 5.18
CA VAL A 70 -2.00 -4.42 6.41
C VAL A 70 -2.78 -3.57 7.41
N VAL A 71 -3.72 -2.75 6.92
CA VAL A 71 -4.79 -2.09 7.68
C VAL A 71 -6.09 -2.36 6.95
N PRO A 72 -6.94 -3.32 7.41
CA PRO A 72 -8.14 -3.74 6.65
C PRO A 72 -9.23 -2.66 6.57
N ASN A 73 -9.33 -1.81 7.58
CA ASN A 73 -10.37 -0.78 7.69
C ASN A 73 -9.74 0.60 7.94
N PRO A 74 -9.01 1.17 6.97
CA PRO A 74 -8.41 2.50 7.11
C PRO A 74 -9.50 3.59 7.10
N GLY A 75 -9.24 4.69 7.80
CA GLY A 75 -10.14 5.85 7.79
C GLY A 75 -10.08 6.62 6.46
N LYS A 76 -8.86 6.81 5.94
CA LYS A 76 -8.58 7.42 4.64
C LYS A 76 -7.51 6.62 3.91
N ILE A 77 -7.62 6.58 2.58
CA ILE A 77 -6.56 6.11 1.70
C ILE A 77 -6.28 7.25 0.71
N LEU A 78 -5.17 7.93 0.91
CA LEU A 78 -4.74 9.08 0.11
C LEU A 78 -3.60 8.65 -0.81
N CYS A 79 -3.83 8.72 -2.11
CA CYS A 79 -2.84 8.32 -3.11
C CYS A 79 -2.28 9.55 -3.80
N VAL A 80 -0.98 9.51 -4.11
CA VAL A 80 -0.25 10.61 -4.75
C VAL A 80 0.02 10.28 -6.21
N GLY A 81 -0.54 11.03 -7.13
CA GLY A 81 -0.26 10.88 -8.57
C GLY A 81 0.97 11.67 -9.00
N LEU A 82 1.68 11.16 -10.03
CA LEU A 82 2.79 11.86 -10.70
C LEU A 82 3.92 12.31 -9.76
N ASN A 83 4.36 11.43 -8.87
CA ASN A 83 5.36 11.75 -7.84
C ASN A 83 6.81 11.36 -8.19
N TYR A 84 7.09 10.99 -9.45
CA TYR A 84 8.44 10.75 -9.97
C TYR A 84 8.60 11.41 -11.33
N HIS A 85 9.76 12.04 -11.58
CA HIS A 85 10.01 12.76 -12.84
C HIS A 85 9.90 11.86 -14.07
N ASP A 86 10.47 10.66 -14.03
CA ASP A 86 10.42 9.69 -15.12
C ASP A 86 8.98 9.22 -15.43
N HIS A 87 8.13 9.10 -14.39
CA HIS A 87 6.70 8.81 -14.57
C HIS A 87 5.94 9.97 -15.21
N VAL A 88 6.25 11.22 -14.83
CA VAL A 88 5.68 12.41 -15.52
C VAL A 88 6.08 12.42 -16.98
N ASP A 89 7.36 12.14 -17.29
CA ASP A 89 7.89 12.12 -18.65
C ASP A 89 7.27 11.02 -19.51
N GLU A 90 7.11 9.80 -18.98
CA GLU A 90 6.45 8.72 -19.73
C GLU A 90 4.95 8.99 -19.94
N ALA A 91 4.24 9.50 -18.92
CA ALA A 91 2.86 9.91 -19.06
C ALA A 91 2.71 11.03 -20.11
N ASN A 92 3.64 11.98 -20.14
CA ASN A 92 3.64 13.04 -21.14
C ASN A 92 3.87 12.50 -22.56
N ARG A 93 4.76 11.53 -22.75
CA ARG A 93 4.96 10.86 -24.05
C ARG A 93 3.71 10.08 -24.50
N ALA A 94 3.03 9.41 -23.55
CA ALA A 94 1.89 8.55 -23.87
C ALA A 94 0.58 9.31 -24.14
N ILE A 95 0.31 10.40 -23.39
CA ILE A 95 -0.98 11.11 -23.44
C ILE A 95 -0.86 12.62 -23.61
N GLY A 96 0.34 13.18 -23.60
CA GLY A 96 0.62 14.60 -23.79
C GLY A 96 0.22 15.54 -22.62
N ASN A 97 0.74 16.76 -22.64
CA ASN A 97 0.36 17.86 -21.74
C ASN A 97 0.45 17.59 -20.23
N ARG A 98 1.34 16.71 -19.79
CA ARG A 98 1.65 16.52 -18.38
C ARG A 98 2.83 17.41 -17.99
N LYS A 99 2.63 18.19 -16.93
CA LYS A 99 3.68 18.99 -16.30
C LYS A 99 3.99 18.38 -14.94
N VAL A 100 5.22 18.56 -14.48
CA VAL A 100 5.56 18.29 -13.09
C VAL A 100 4.62 19.13 -12.22
N PRO A 101 3.86 18.52 -11.29
CA PRO A 101 2.94 19.27 -10.46
C PRO A 101 3.69 20.14 -9.44
N ASP A 102 3.17 21.36 -9.20
CA ASP A 102 3.72 22.27 -8.19
C ASP A 102 3.34 21.84 -6.75
N ARG A 103 2.34 20.99 -6.61
CA ARG A 103 1.83 20.42 -5.35
C ARG A 103 1.43 18.97 -5.54
N PRO A 104 1.44 18.14 -4.48
CA PRO A 104 1.00 16.75 -4.56
C PRO A 104 -0.41 16.63 -5.16
N MET A 105 -0.55 15.82 -6.20
CA MET A 105 -1.85 15.48 -6.79
C MET A 105 -2.47 14.36 -5.97
N ILE A 106 -3.45 14.68 -5.11
CA ILE A 106 -4.08 13.71 -4.21
C ILE A 106 -5.40 13.20 -4.77
N PHE A 107 -5.58 11.88 -4.72
CA PHE A 107 -6.85 11.21 -4.98
C PHE A 107 -7.10 10.13 -3.92
N GLY A 108 -8.34 9.62 -3.84
CA GLY A 108 -8.73 8.63 -2.84
C GLY A 108 -8.93 7.24 -3.41
N ARG A 109 -8.64 6.22 -2.58
CA ARG A 109 -9.13 4.86 -2.73
C ARG A 109 -10.13 4.51 -1.64
N TRP A 110 -11.00 3.55 -1.92
CA TRP A 110 -11.92 2.99 -0.93
C TRP A 110 -11.39 1.66 -0.40
N PRO A 111 -11.71 1.28 0.85
CA PRO A 111 -11.27 0.03 1.45
C PRO A 111 -11.62 -1.22 0.62
N GLU A 112 -12.76 -1.21 -0.08
CA GLU A 112 -13.23 -2.31 -0.92
C GLU A 112 -12.30 -2.58 -2.12
N SER A 113 -11.49 -1.61 -2.52
CA SER A 113 -10.49 -1.81 -3.57
C SER A 113 -9.23 -2.53 -3.09
N LEU A 114 -9.06 -2.76 -1.78
CA LEU A 114 -7.85 -3.35 -1.22
C LEU A 114 -7.85 -4.87 -1.30
N ALA A 115 -6.72 -5.43 -1.72
CA ALA A 115 -6.37 -6.84 -1.63
C ALA A 115 -5.16 -7.04 -0.70
N ALA A 116 -4.99 -8.25 -0.18
CA ALA A 116 -3.88 -8.61 0.68
C ALA A 116 -2.73 -9.28 -0.09
N HIS A 117 -1.56 -9.36 0.53
CA HIS A 117 -0.46 -10.21 0.08
C HIS A 117 -0.91 -11.66 -0.13
N ARG A 118 -0.50 -12.29 -1.24
CA ARG A 118 -0.85 -13.66 -1.67
C ARG A 118 -2.33 -13.89 -1.99
N LYS A 119 -3.17 -12.86 -1.95
CA LYS A 119 -4.52 -12.93 -2.50
C LYS A 119 -4.49 -12.50 -3.97
N PRO A 120 -5.37 -13.05 -4.81
CA PRO A 120 -5.49 -12.56 -6.18
C PRO A 120 -5.92 -11.08 -6.20
N ILE A 121 -5.38 -10.34 -7.17
CA ILE A 121 -5.96 -9.05 -7.57
C ILE A 121 -6.82 -9.27 -8.79
N THR A 122 -7.97 -8.60 -8.83
CA THR A 122 -9.04 -8.90 -9.77
C THR A 122 -8.99 -8.01 -10.99
N ARG A 123 -8.87 -8.61 -12.19
CA ARG A 123 -9.07 -7.90 -13.44
C ARG A 123 -10.58 -7.83 -13.76
N PRO A 124 -11.19 -6.63 -13.76
CA PRO A 124 -12.60 -6.49 -14.12
C PRO A 124 -12.87 -6.93 -15.57
N ARG A 125 -13.99 -7.62 -15.81
CA ARG A 125 -14.37 -8.12 -17.14
C ARG A 125 -14.63 -7.01 -18.17
N ILE A 126 -14.87 -5.79 -17.70
CA ILE A 126 -15.22 -4.64 -18.56
C ILE A 126 -13.98 -3.88 -19.06
N SER A 127 -12.76 -4.24 -18.62
CA SER A 127 -11.53 -3.62 -19.08
C SER A 127 -10.42 -4.65 -19.25
N HIS A 128 -9.61 -4.47 -20.31
CA HIS A 128 -8.37 -5.22 -20.51
C HIS A 128 -7.13 -4.36 -20.27
N MET A 129 -7.30 -3.11 -19.81
CA MET A 129 -6.20 -2.18 -19.58
C MET A 129 -5.78 -2.15 -18.09
N PHE A 130 -5.66 -3.33 -17.49
CA PHE A 130 -5.27 -3.50 -16.10
C PHE A 130 -3.76 -3.36 -15.94
N ASP A 131 -3.32 -2.28 -15.31
CA ASP A 131 -1.93 -1.89 -15.21
C ASP A 131 -1.45 -1.88 -13.74
N TRP A 132 -0.13 -1.97 -13.55
CA TRP A 132 0.56 -1.99 -12.26
C TRP A 132 1.16 -0.63 -11.92
N GLU A 133 1.35 -0.37 -10.62
CA GLU A 133 2.09 0.78 -10.09
C GLU A 133 2.70 0.39 -8.73
N ALA A 134 4.05 0.19 -8.71
CA ALA A 134 4.76 -0.07 -7.45
C ALA A 134 4.90 1.21 -6.65
N GLU A 135 4.48 1.16 -5.38
CA GLU A 135 4.50 2.30 -4.48
C GLU A 135 4.87 1.90 -3.05
N MET A 136 5.35 2.87 -2.28
CA MET A 136 5.47 2.73 -0.84
C MET A 136 4.18 3.15 -0.16
N LEU A 137 3.68 2.31 0.74
CA LEU A 137 2.56 2.61 1.63
C LEU A 137 3.10 3.16 2.95
N VAL A 138 2.56 4.29 3.38
CA VAL A 138 2.83 4.93 4.68
C VAL A 138 1.59 4.81 5.54
N VAL A 139 1.73 4.30 6.77
CA VAL A 139 0.64 4.17 7.74
C VAL A 139 0.82 5.21 8.83
N ILE A 140 -0.20 6.02 9.07
CA ILE A 140 -0.20 7.05 10.11
C ILE A 140 -0.41 6.41 11.48
N GLY A 141 0.40 6.84 12.45
CA GLY A 141 0.42 6.31 13.81
C GLY A 141 -0.26 7.19 14.86
N ARG A 142 -0.26 8.48 14.64
CA ARG A 142 -0.77 9.47 15.60
C ARG A 142 -1.62 10.51 14.88
N GLU A 143 -2.59 11.06 15.60
CA GLU A 143 -3.39 12.16 15.07
C GLU A 143 -2.51 13.40 14.85
N THR A 144 -2.52 13.95 13.63
CA THR A 144 -1.60 15.03 13.26
C THR A 144 -2.11 16.42 13.67
N GLY A 145 -3.42 16.61 13.79
CA GLY A 145 -4.01 17.95 13.71
C GLY A 145 -3.83 18.54 12.31
N ARG A 146 -3.75 19.87 12.24
CA ARG A 146 -3.59 20.64 10.99
C ARG A 146 -2.24 21.35 10.97
N TYR A 147 -1.73 21.62 9.74
CA TYR A 147 -0.53 22.44 9.48
C TYR A 147 0.76 21.85 10.07
N VAL A 148 0.93 20.53 10.00
CA VAL A 148 2.18 19.85 10.36
C VAL A 148 3.30 20.31 9.41
N LYS A 149 4.46 20.65 9.96
CA LYS A 149 5.64 20.99 9.17
C LYS A 149 6.36 19.72 8.68
N ALA A 150 7.01 19.81 7.52
CA ALA A 150 7.71 18.68 6.93
C ALA A 150 8.76 18.08 7.88
N GLU A 151 9.53 18.91 8.57
CA GLU A 151 10.56 18.50 9.54
C GLU A 151 10.00 17.69 10.71
N ASP A 152 8.74 17.91 11.09
CA ASP A 152 8.07 17.23 12.20
C ASP A 152 7.21 16.04 11.77
N SER A 153 7.04 15.81 10.48
CA SER A 153 5.97 14.94 9.96
C SER A 153 6.20 13.45 10.21
N LEU A 154 7.46 12.98 10.17
CA LEU A 154 7.76 11.54 10.33
C LEU A 154 7.45 11.02 11.74
N GLN A 155 7.37 11.87 12.77
CA GLN A 155 6.94 11.44 14.10
C GLN A 155 5.49 10.93 14.16
N TYR A 156 4.69 11.23 13.14
CA TYR A 156 3.31 10.76 13.01
C TYR A 156 3.19 9.45 12.25
N VAL A 157 4.28 8.94 11.68
CA VAL A 157 4.27 7.70 10.89
C VAL A 157 4.45 6.50 11.83
N PHE A 158 3.58 5.52 11.71
CA PHE A 158 3.67 4.24 12.41
C PHE A 158 4.61 3.26 11.71
N GLY A 159 4.57 3.21 10.39
CA GLY A 159 5.37 2.29 9.60
C GLY A 159 5.06 2.32 8.11
N TYR A 160 5.66 1.36 7.40
CA TYR A 160 5.67 1.29 5.95
C TYR A 160 5.36 -0.11 5.44
N SER A 161 4.82 -0.19 4.21
CA SER A 161 4.56 -1.45 3.52
C SER A 161 4.75 -1.27 2.01
N CYS A 162 4.75 -2.37 1.24
CA CYS A 162 4.63 -2.28 -0.20
C CYS A 162 3.17 -2.10 -0.60
N PHE A 163 2.96 -1.42 -1.72
CA PHE A 163 1.64 -1.26 -2.33
C PHE A 163 1.74 -1.44 -3.86
N ASN A 164 0.77 -2.12 -4.45
CA ASN A 164 0.56 -2.13 -5.89
C ASN A 164 -0.72 -1.32 -6.18
N GLU A 165 -0.56 -0.11 -6.68
CA GLU A 165 -1.64 0.85 -6.97
C GLU A 165 -2.26 0.57 -8.35
N SER A 166 -2.61 -0.70 -8.61
CA SER A 166 -3.13 -1.13 -9.92
C SER A 166 -4.38 -0.36 -10.33
N CYS A 167 -4.52 -0.17 -11.64
CA CYS A 167 -5.62 0.63 -12.18
C CYS A 167 -6.13 0.12 -13.53
N MET A 168 -7.37 0.50 -13.85
CA MET A 168 -7.95 0.38 -15.18
C MET A 168 -7.69 1.68 -15.95
N ARG A 169 -6.75 1.65 -16.91
CA ARG A 169 -6.26 2.87 -17.59
C ARG A 169 -7.32 3.57 -18.44
N ASP A 170 -8.24 2.85 -19.03
CA ASP A 170 -9.39 3.41 -19.74
C ASP A 170 -10.33 4.15 -18.79
N TYR A 171 -10.72 3.51 -17.67
CA TYR A 171 -11.57 4.11 -16.63
C TYR A 171 -10.92 5.29 -15.92
N GLN A 172 -9.61 5.29 -15.77
CA GLN A 172 -8.84 6.43 -15.24
C GLN A 172 -9.01 7.68 -16.12
N ARG A 173 -9.37 7.52 -17.39
CA ARG A 173 -9.45 8.60 -18.39
C ARG A 173 -10.89 8.99 -18.78
N HIS A 174 -11.91 8.40 -18.14
CA HIS A 174 -13.30 8.75 -18.44
C HIS A 174 -13.64 10.20 -18.09
N SER A 175 -12.95 10.78 -17.14
CA SER A 175 -13.11 12.17 -16.73
C SER A 175 -11.78 12.75 -16.21
N SER A 176 -11.78 13.99 -15.74
CA SER A 176 -10.64 14.57 -15.02
C SER A 176 -10.41 13.93 -13.65
N GLN A 177 -11.43 13.24 -13.10
CA GLN A 177 -11.36 12.50 -11.84
C GLN A 177 -10.96 11.06 -12.12
N ILE A 178 -9.77 10.67 -11.68
CA ILE A 178 -9.19 9.34 -11.95
C ILE A 178 -9.78 8.22 -11.09
N THR A 179 -10.60 8.57 -10.10
CA THR A 179 -11.19 7.69 -9.08
C THR A 179 -11.79 6.39 -9.63
N PRO A 180 -12.59 6.38 -10.72
CA PRO A 180 -13.16 5.13 -11.25
C PRO A 180 -12.10 4.10 -11.63
N GLY A 181 -10.99 4.53 -12.24
CA GLY A 181 -9.91 3.62 -12.65
C GLY A 181 -9.12 3.01 -11.49
N LYS A 182 -9.25 3.56 -10.28
CA LYS A 182 -8.48 3.18 -9.08
C LYS A 182 -9.30 2.42 -8.03
N ASN A 183 -10.63 2.28 -8.22
CA ASN A 183 -11.53 1.78 -7.18
C ASN A 183 -12.38 0.56 -7.57
N PHE A 184 -11.93 -0.24 -8.53
CA PHE A 184 -12.49 -1.58 -8.72
C PHE A 184 -12.14 -2.46 -7.51
N GLU A 185 -13.05 -3.37 -7.13
CA GLU A 185 -12.84 -4.27 -6.01
C GLU A 185 -11.55 -5.10 -6.18
N ASN A 186 -10.78 -5.26 -5.10
CA ASN A 186 -9.56 -6.08 -5.06
C ASN A 186 -8.53 -5.73 -6.14
N THR A 187 -8.35 -4.46 -6.49
CA THR A 187 -7.36 -4.04 -7.49
C THR A 187 -6.10 -3.41 -6.89
N GLY A 188 -6.18 -2.77 -5.72
CA GLY A 188 -5.02 -2.25 -4.98
C GLY A 188 -4.58 -3.24 -3.91
N SER A 189 -3.29 -3.56 -3.81
CA SER A 189 -2.85 -4.55 -2.82
C SER A 189 -1.76 -4.02 -1.89
N SER A 190 -1.77 -4.48 -0.63
CA SER A 190 -0.80 -4.10 0.39
C SER A 190 -0.20 -5.31 1.11
N GLY A 191 1.06 -5.19 1.52
CA GLY A 191 1.81 -6.25 2.21
C GLY A 191 3.30 -6.25 1.86
N PRO A 192 4.05 -7.31 2.22
CA PRO A 192 3.62 -8.55 2.85
C PRO A 192 3.20 -8.36 4.31
N TRP A 193 3.70 -7.33 4.96
CA TRP A 193 3.47 -6.90 6.33
C TRP A 193 3.65 -5.39 6.48
N LEU A 194 3.26 -4.85 7.60
CA LEU A 194 3.55 -3.49 8.03
C LEU A 194 4.84 -3.51 8.87
N VAL A 195 5.89 -2.83 8.39
CA VAL A 195 7.16 -2.66 9.11
C VAL A 195 7.11 -1.37 9.91
N THR A 196 7.35 -1.44 11.22
CA THR A 196 7.32 -0.24 12.08
C THR A 196 8.45 0.74 11.74
N ALA A 197 8.19 2.05 11.89
CA ALA A 197 9.06 3.13 11.42
C ALA A 197 10.46 3.12 12.04
N ASP A 198 10.61 2.59 13.25
CA ASP A 198 11.92 2.46 13.90
C ASP A 198 12.89 1.49 13.19
N GLU A 199 12.38 0.56 12.36
CA GLU A 199 13.21 -0.30 11.51
C GLU A 199 13.56 0.34 10.16
N ILE A 200 12.93 1.47 9.83
CA ILE A 200 13.16 2.23 8.59
C ILE A 200 13.43 3.70 8.95
N PRO A 201 14.61 4.02 9.44
CA PRO A 201 14.91 5.37 9.92
C PRO A 201 14.95 6.43 8.80
N ASP A 202 15.17 6.02 7.55
CA ASP A 202 15.12 6.89 6.38
C ASP A 202 14.24 6.27 5.29
N PRO A 203 12.95 6.65 5.21
CA PRO A 203 12.05 6.15 4.18
C PRO A 203 12.33 6.76 2.80
N MET A 204 13.19 7.78 2.73
CA MET A 204 13.54 8.46 1.49
C MET A 204 14.82 7.91 0.84
N ASN A 205 15.28 6.73 1.27
CA ASN A 205 16.43 6.05 0.67
C ASN A 205 16.22 4.53 0.66
N LEU A 206 15.20 4.07 -0.04
CA LEU A 206 14.87 2.66 -0.20
C LEU A 206 14.77 2.31 -1.68
N ASP A 207 15.38 1.19 -2.06
CA ASP A 207 15.20 0.62 -3.41
C ASP A 207 13.77 0.08 -3.54
N ILE A 208 13.11 0.39 -4.66
CA ILE A 208 11.75 -0.07 -4.98
C ILE A 208 11.70 -0.63 -6.40
N LYS A 209 11.08 -1.81 -6.53
CA LYS A 209 10.97 -2.53 -7.82
C LYS A 209 9.56 -3.09 -8.00
N MET A 210 9.12 -3.11 -9.26
CA MET A 210 8.00 -3.91 -9.74
C MET A 210 8.51 -5.04 -10.62
N ARG A 211 8.01 -6.25 -10.39
CA ARG A 211 8.20 -7.37 -11.34
C ARG A 211 6.86 -7.90 -11.82
N LEU A 212 6.80 -8.21 -13.10
CA LEU A 212 5.71 -8.97 -13.69
C LEU A 212 6.29 -10.29 -14.22
N ASN A 213 5.84 -11.42 -13.69
CA ASN A 213 6.35 -12.75 -14.03
C ASN A 213 7.86 -12.88 -13.86
N GLY A 214 8.42 -12.21 -12.85
CA GLY A 214 9.86 -12.20 -12.55
C GLY A 214 10.68 -11.18 -13.35
N GLU A 215 10.13 -10.57 -14.41
CA GLU A 215 10.79 -9.51 -15.17
C GLU A 215 10.63 -8.16 -14.47
N VAL A 216 11.73 -7.40 -14.32
CA VAL A 216 11.72 -6.07 -13.71
C VAL A 216 11.06 -5.07 -14.67
N MET A 217 9.90 -4.52 -14.26
CA MET A 217 9.14 -3.54 -15.02
C MET A 217 9.39 -2.11 -14.57
N GLN A 218 9.55 -1.91 -13.25
CA GLN A 218 9.88 -0.60 -12.67
C GLN A 218 11.04 -0.77 -11.68
N HIS A 219 11.92 0.20 -11.62
CA HIS A 219 13.01 0.26 -10.63
C HIS A 219 13.39 1.71 -10.36
N ALA A 220 13.38 2.12 -9.10
CA ALA A 220 13.81 3.43 -8.64
C ALA A 220 14.30 3.36 -7.18
N ASN A 221 14.71 4.51 -6.66
CA ASN A 221 14.91 4.71 -5.23
C ASN A 221 13.90 5.76 -4.74
N THR A 222 13.38 5.62 -3.52
CA THR A 222 12.41 6.56 -2.95
C THR A 222 12.94 8.00 -2.83
N SER A 223 14.26 8.20 -2.85
CA SER A 223 14.89 9.53 -2.92
C SER A 223 14.57 10.30 -4.21
N GLN A 224 14.08 9.61 -5.24
CA GLN A 224 13.71 10.21 -6.53
C GLN A 224 12.27 10.74 -6.55
N MET A 225 11.52 10.62 -5.45
CA MET A 225 10.20 11.24 -5.31
C MET A 225 10.29 12.76 -5.47
N ILE A 226 9.36 13.34 -6.23
CA ILE A 226 9.20 14.81 -6.37
C ILE A 226 8.77 15.40 -5.03
N PHE A 227 7.79 14.79 -4.39
CA PHE A 227 7.34 15.15 -3.04
C PHE A 227 7.68 14.01 -2.08
N SER A 228 8.58 14.27 -1.14
CA SER A 228 8.92 13.31 -0.09
C SER A 228 7.73 13.01 0.81
N VAL A 229 7.79 11.91 1.59
CA VAL A 229 6.76 11.57 2.59
C VAL A 229 6.46 12.75 3.50
N GLN A 230 7.50 13.48 3.92
CA GLN A 230 7.38 14.65 4.77
C GLN A 230 6.55 15.75 4.09
N LYS A 231 6.82 16.03 2.82
CA LYS A 231 6.10 17.06 2.06
C LYS A 231 4.66 16.67 1.75
N ILE A 232 4.39 15.37 1.55
CA ILE A 232 3.03 14.89 1.36
C ILE A 232 2.21 15.08 2.65
N ILE A 233 2.75 14.71 3.81
CA ILE A 233 2.07 14.89 5.11
C ILE A 233 1.86 16.38 5.40
N GLU A 234 2.87 17.24 5.18
CA GLU A 234 2.74 18.70 5.31
C GLU A 234 1.57 19.22 4.47
N TYR A 235 1.54 18.89 3.18
CA TYR A 235 0.50 19.34 2.26
C TYR A 235 -0.90 18.82 2.64
N VAL A 236 -1.02 17.53 2.97
CA VAL A 236 -2.32 16.94 3.35
C VAL A 236 -2.87 17.60 4.59
N THR A 237 -2.02 17.89 5.58
CA THR A 237 -2.46 18.52 6.84
C THR A 237 -2.82 20.00 6.70
N GLU A 238 -2.55 20.66 5.55
CA GLU A 238 -3.09 21.98 5.24
C GLU A 238 -4.63 21.98 5.15
N TRP A 239 -5.25 20.87 4.73
CA TRP A 239 -6.70 20.81 4.46
C TRP A 239 -7.46 19.69 5.23
N THR A 240 -6.79 18.66 5.76
CA THR A 240 -7.42 17.63 6.60
C THR A 240 -6.43 17.08 7.63
N PRO A 241 -6.86 16.79 8.88
CA PRO A 241 -6.02 16.05 9.82
C PRO A 241 -5.91 14.58 9.37
N LEU A 242 -4.78 13.95 9.70
CA LEU A 242 -4.58 12.52 9.58
C LEU A 242 -4.78 11.86 10.94
N LYS A 243 -5.27 10.61 10.93
CA LYS A 243 -5.57 9.82 12.12
C LYS A 243 -4.82 8.49 12.08
N PRO A 244 -4.61 7.83 13.24
CA PRO A 244 -4.06 6.49 13.27
C PRO A 244 -4.80 5.53 12.32
N GLY A 245 -4.03 4.76 11.54
CA GLY A 245 -4.57 3.85 10.53
C GLY A 245 -4.93 4.49 9.19
N ASP A 246 -4.86 5.82 9.03
CA ASP A 246 -4.93 6.44 7.70
C ASP A 246 -3.72 6.03 6.86
N LEU A 247 -3.93 5.86 5.56
CA LEU A 247 -2.95 5.39 4.60
C LEU A 247 -2.56 6.49 3.62
N ILE A 248 -1.27 6.60 3.32
CA ILE A 248 -0.75 7.40 2.22
C ILE A 248 0.01 6.46 1.27
N VAL A 249 -0.39 6.46 0.00
CA VAL A 249 0.25 5.72 -1.11
C VAL A 249 1.08 6.72 -1.90
N SER A 250 2.40 6.51 -1.96
CA SER A 250 3.38 7.58 -2.18
C SER A 250 3.57 8.04 -3.62
N GLY A 251 2.96 7.35 -4.59
CA GLY A 251 3.20 7.57 -6.00
C GLY A 251 4.21 6.60 -6.61
N THR A 252 4.05 6.32 -7.90
CA THR A 252 4.85 5.37 -8.67
C THR A 252 5.89 6.04 -9.55
N MET A 253 6.95 5.29 -9.90
CA MET A 253 8.00 5.65 -10.84
C MET A 253 7.65 5.25 -12.27
N GLY A 254 8.50 5.61 -13.24
CA GLY A 254 8.39 5.20 -14.63
C GLY A 254 8.50 3.69 -14.84
N GLY A 255 7.97 3.22 -15.98
CA GLY A 255 7.96 1.81 -16.37
C GLY A 255 6.60 1.13 -16.23
N VAL A 256 5.52 1.91 -16.09
CA VAL A 256 4.13 1.39 -16.09
C VAL A 256 3.77 0.80 -17.45
N GLY A 257 2.80 -0.13 -17.46
CA GLY A 257 2.47 -0.94 -18.63
C GLY A 257 1.88 -0.13 -19.79
N PHE A 258 1.00 0.83 -19.52
CA PHE A 258 0.32 1.60 -20.58
C PHE A 258 1.27 2.50 -21.38
N ALA A 259 2.39 2.92 -20.80
CA ALA A 259 3.35 3.82 -21.42
C ALA A 259 4.41 3.08 -22.26
N ARG A 260 4.42 1.74 -22.27
CA ARG A 260 5.33 0.91 -23.04
C ARG A 260 4.94 0.86 -24.52
N THR A 261 5.88 0.48 -25.36
CA THR A 261 5.65 0.31 -26.81
C THR A 261 6.08 -1.10 -27.25
N PRO A 262 5.13 -2.01 -27.53
CA PRO A 262 3.69 -1.88 -27.35
C PRO A 262 3.29 -1.84 -25.87
N PRO A 263 2.10 -1.32 -25.52
CA PRO A 263 1.58 -1.37 -24.16
C PRO A 263 1.46 -2.80 -23.64
N ILE A 264 1.74 -2.99 -22.34
CA ILE A 264 1.65 -4.27 -21.64
C ILE A 264 0.65 -4.12 -20.51
N PHE A 265 -0.28 -5.05 -20.37
CA PHE A 265 -1.28 -5.08 -19.31
C PHE A 265 -1.28 -6.43 -18.60
N MET A 266 -1.59 -6.42 -17.31
CA MET A 266 -1.73 -7.63 -16.51
C MET A 266 -2.93 -8.45 -16.99
N LYS A 267 -2.77 -9.76 -17.03
CA LYS A 267 -3.79 -10.74 -17.45
C LYS A 267 -3.86 -11.90 -16.46
N PRO A 268 -4.94 -12.67 -16.46
CA PRO A 268 -5.08 -13.84 -15.59
C PRO A 268 -3.89 -14.79 -15.73
N GLY A 269 -3.40 -15.28 -14.60
CA GLY A 269 -2.23 -16.14 -14.50
C GLY A 269 -0.90 -15.39 -14.33
N ASP A 270 -0.85 -14.08 -14.58
CA ASP A 270 0.34 -13.27 -14.28
C ASP A 270 0.60 -13.19 -12.77
N ILE A 271 1.86 -12.92 -12.42
CA ILE A 271 2.30 -12.70 -11.05
C ILE A 271 2.89 -11.29 -10.97
N ALA A 272 2.31 -10.44 -10.15
CA ALA A 272 2.77 -9.09 -9.86
C ALA A 272 3.49 -9.06 -8.51
N GLU A 273 4.70 -8.47 -8.47
CA GLU A 273 5.50 -8.36 -7.25
C GLU A 273 6.02 -6.94 -7.07
N VAL A 274 5.78 -6.36 -5.91
CA VAL A 274 6.39 -5.09 -5.48
C VAL A 274 7.38 -5.39 -4.37
N GLU A 275 8.65 -5.08 -4.61
CA GLU A 275 9.73 -5.23 -3.64
C GLU A 275 10.19 -3.85 -3.17
N ILE A 276 10.27 -3.67 -1.85
CA ILE A 276 10.90 -2.48 -1.25
C ILE A 276 11.96 -2.94 -0.24
N GLU A 277 13.13 -2.36 -0.36
CA GLU A 277 14.27 -2.62 0.53
C GLU A 277 13.84 -2.50 2.00
N LYS A 278 14.29 -3.42 2.86
CA LYS A 278 13.95 -3.54 4.30
C LYS A 278 12.48 -3.82 4.62
N ILE A 279 11.56 -3.73 3.64
CA ILE A 279 10.16 -4.07 3.84
C ILE A 279 9.92 -5.52 3.43
N GLY A 280 10.21 -5.88 2.18
CA GLY A 280 9.99 -7.22 1.65
C GLY A 280 9.30 -7.21 0.29
N VAL A 281 8.62 -8.31 -0.05
CA VAL A 281 8.00 -8.51 -1.36
C VAL A 281 6.50 -8.75 -1.19
N LEU A 282 5.69 -7.81 -1.65
CA LEU A 282 4.26 -8.00 -1.89
C LEU A 282 4.09 -8.81 -3.18
N ARG A 283 3.32 -9.88 -3.13
CA ARG A 283 3.10 -10.77 -4.27
C ARG A 283 1.62 -11.10 -4.43
N ASN A 284 1.10 -10.95 -5.65
CA ASN A 284 -0.28 -11.27 -6.00
C ASN A 284 -0.32 -12.01 -7.35
N THR A 285 -1.25 -12.96 -7.49
CA THR A 285 -1.69 -13.49 -8.77
C THR A 285 -2.78 -12.59 -9.33
N ILE A 286 -2.91 -12.60 -10.66
CA ILE A 286 -4.00 -11.92 -11.35
C ILE A 286 -5.07 -12.94 -11.73
N GLU A 287 -6.33 -12.64 -11.38
CA GLU A 287 -7.49 -13.44 -11.76
C GLU A 287 -8.56 -12.57 -12.45
N ASP A 288 -9.39 -13.17 -13.29
CA ASP A 288 -10.55 -12.48 -13.82
C ASP A 288 -11.66 -12.38 -12.77
N GLU A 289 -12.43 -11.32 -12.86
CA GLU A 289 -13.67 -11.14 -12.12
C GLU A 289 -14.62 -12.32 -12.36
N ASP A 290 -15.35 -12.75 -11.32
CA ASP A 290 -16.35 -13.81 -11.44
C ASP A 290 -17.37 -13.46 -12.55
N PRO A 291 -17.51 -14.29 -13.59
CA PRO A 291 -18.43 -14.03 -14.68
C PRO A 291 -19.91 -13.96 -14.25
N ASN A 292 -20.23 -14.52 -13.07
CA ASN A 292 -21.58 -14.52 -12.50
C ASN A 292 -21.85 -13.31 -11.59
N LEU A 293 -20.88 -12.44 -11.40
CA LEU A 293 -21.08 -11.22 -10.61
C LEU A 293 -22.14 -10.35 -11.27
N GLY A 294 -23.19 -10.02 -10.53
CA GLY A 294 -24.33 -9.23 -10.97
C GLY A 294 -25.07 -8.57 -9.82
N PRO A 295 -26.18 -7.88 -10.09
CA PRO A 295 -27.00 -7.28 -9.04
C PRO A 295 -27.40 -8.32 -7.99
N ARG A 296 -27.29 -7.94 -6.71
CA ARG A 296 -27.74 -8.74 -5.56
C ARG A 296 -29.17 -8.43 -5.20
#